data_e4ef96dbe43dc1d513be201c3c3d111e
#
_entry.id   e4ef96dbe43dc1d513be201c3c3d111e
#
_cell.length_a   1.000
_cell.length_b   1.000
_cell.length_c   1.000
_cell.angle_alpha   90.00
_cell.angle_beta   90.00
_cell.angle_gamma   90.00
#
_symmetry.space_group_name_H-M   'P 1'
#
loop_
_entity.id
_entity.type
_entity.pdbx_description
1 polymer ?
#
loop_
_entity_poly.entity_id
_entity_poly.type
_entity_poly.pdbx_seq_one_letter_code
_entity_poly.pdbx_strand_id
1 'polypeptide(L)'
;MLIIAAATLGPDPEDMIADLFEECTHLQVYDGDTEKLVEVIERNGKSDVQLGQILADMWAEALICGPLKQDVFDIVAADEYSITRYNGVGMPAAIALKAALEYKLDVIRDPIDGIGCMGHFIDQHDD
;
A
#
# COMPACT_ATOMS: atom_id res chain seq x y z
N MET A 1 -16.99 -6.33 -7.93
CA MET A 1 -15.63 -6.14 -8.47
C MET A 1 -14.61 -6.16 -7.34
N LEU A 2 -13.54 -6.89 -7.51
CA LEU A 2 -12.47 -6.97 -6.52
C LEU A 2 -11.52 -5.78 -6.73
N ILE A 3 -11.56 -4.81 -5.84
CA ILE A 3 -10.76 -3.58 -5.98
C ILE A 3 -9.41 -3.76 -5.30
N ILE A 4 -8.34 -3.63 -6.08
CA ILE A 4 -6.97 -3.70 -5.56
C ILE A 4 -6.23 -2.43 -5.98
N ALA A 5 -5.63 -1.74 -5.01
CA ALA A 5 -4.88 -0.52 -5.28
C ALA A 5 -3.39 -0.78 -5.15
N ALA A 6 -2.59 -0.05 -5.93
CA ALA A 6 -1.13 -0.10 -5.88
C ALA A 6 -0.59 1.32 -5.72
N ALA A 7 0.31 1.50 -4.77
CA ALA A 7 0.95 2.80 -4.50
C ALA A 7 2.26 2.87 -5.29
N THR A 8 2.27 3.67 -6.36
CA THR A 8 3.31 3.64 -7.39
C THR A 8 4.02 4.97 -7.57
N LEU A 9 5.10 4.93 -8.35
CA LEU A 9 5.88 6.12 -8.69
C LEU A 9 5.45 6.73 -10.04
N GLY A 10 4.36 6.23 -10.63
CA GLY A 10 3.84 6.76 -11.88
C GLY A 10 2.49 6.14 -12.23
N PRO A 11 1.87 6.58 -13.35
CA PRO A 11 0.51 6.17 -13.69
C PRO A 11 0.39 4.85 -14.46
N ASP A 12 1.50 4.29 -14.92
CA ASP A 12 1.47 3.12 -15.81
C ASP A 12 1.68 1.82 -15.04
N PRO A 13 1.11 0.69 -15.51
CA PRO A 13 1.33 -0.61 -14.88
C PRO A 13 2.81 -1.03 -14.83
N GLU A 14 3.66 -0.45 -15.67
CA GLU A 14 5.10 -0.73 -15.68
C GLU A 14 5.85 0.09 -14.62
N ASP A 15 5.21 1.07 -14.02
CA ASP A 15 5.85 1.89 -13.00
C ASP A 15 5.99 1.11 -11.69
N MET A 16 7.07 1.42 -10.98
CA MET A 16 7.43 0.67 -9.77
C MET A 16 6.54 1.01 -8.59
N ILE A 17 6.33 0.04 -7.73
CA ILE A 17 5.77 0.27 -6.40
C ILE A 17 6.76 1.16 -5.65
N ALA A 18 6.28 2.20 -4.98
CA ALA A 18 7.12 3.10 -4.20
C ALA A 18 7.77 2.35 -3.03
N ASP A 19 9.03 2.65 -2.73
CA ASP A 19 9.75 2.00 -1.64
C ASP A 19 9.09 2.24 -0.28
N LEU A 20 8.49 3.42 -0.11
CA LEU A 20 7.69 3.76 1.07
C LEU A 20 6.35 4.30 0.58
N PHE A 21 5.28 4.03 1.30
CA PHE A 21 3.97 4.54 0.91
C PHE A 21 4.00 6.07 0.77
N GLU A 22 4.71 6.75 1.68
CA GLU A 22 4.81 8.20 1.66
C GLU A 22 5.45 8.78 0.41
N GLU A 23 6.18 7.95 -0.35
CA GLU A 23 6.86 8.38 -1.57
C GLU A 23 6.02 8.17 -2.83
N CYS A 24 4.89 7.48 -2.74
CA CYS A 24 4.09 7.20 -3.92
C CYS A 24 3.51 8.50 -4.49
N THR A 25 3.49 8.56 -5.82
CA THR A 25 2.94 9.72 -6.54
C THR A 25 1.56 9.43 -7.10
N HIS A 26 1.20 8.16 -7.20
CA HIS A 26 -0.07 7.71 -7.79
C HIS A 26 -0.60 6.51 -7.03
N LEU A 27 -1.93 6.38 -7.04
CA LEU A 27 -2.59 5.13 -6.68
C LEU A 27 -3.18 4.57 -7.97
N GLN A 28 -2.76 3.39 -8.36
CA GLN A 28 -3.35 2.67 -9.49
C GLN A 28 -4.40 1.73 -8.94
N VAL A 29 -5.61 1.79 -9.51
CA VAL A 29 -6.73 0.98 -9.03
C VAL A 29 -7.04 -0.07 -10.08
N TYR A 30 -7.03 -1.32 -9.68
CA TYR A 30 -7.23 -2.46 -10.56
C TYR A 30 -8.49 -3.24 -10.19
N ASP A 31 -9.12 -3.81 -11.22
CA ASP A 31 -10.11 -4.86 -11.04
C ASP A 31 -9.34 -6.17 -10.90
N GLY A 32 -9.38 -6.77 -9.71
CA GLY A 32 -8.64 -8.01 -9.44
C GLY A 32 -9.15 -9.20 -10.23
N ASP A 33 -10.41 -9.18 -10.67
CA ASP A 33 -10.99 -10.28 -11.44
C ASP A 33 -10.47 -10.30 -12.87
N THR A 34 -10.29 -9.12 -13.49
CA THR A 34 -9.83 -9.01 -14.89
C THR A 34 -8.37 -8.59 -14.99
N GLU A 35 -7.78 -8.16 -13.88
CA GLU A 35 -6.40 -7.63 -13.81
C GLU A 35 -6.20 -6.37 -14.65
N LYS A 36 -7.29 -5.64 -14.90
CA LYS A 36 -7.22 -4.40 -15.69
C LYS A 36 -7.16 -3.17 -14.80
N LEU A 37 -6.35 -2.21 -15.23
CA LEU A 37 -6.29 -0.90 -14.60
C LEU A 37 -7.59 -0.15 -14.91
N VAL A 38 -8.31 0.24 -13.86
CA VAL A 38 -9.62 0.90 -14.03
C VAL A 38 -9.59 2.37 -13.64
N GLU A 39 -8.63 2.80 -12.83
CA GLU A 39 -8.53 4.20 -12.41
C GLU A 39 -7.11 4.50 -11.96
N VAL A 40 -6.69 5.75 -12.15
CA VAL A 40 -5.41 6.25 -11.63
C VAL A 40 -5.71 7.52 -10.83
N ILE A 41 -5.26 7.56 -9.60
CA ILE A 41 -5.45 8.72 -8.72
C ILE A 41 -4.08 9.35 -8.48
N GLU A 42 -3.92 10.60 -8.87
CA GLU A 42 -2.67 11.33 -8.62
C GLU A 42 -2.66 11.84 -7.19
N ARG A 43 -1.49 11.77 -6.55
CA ARG A 43 -1.34 12.34 -5.20
C ARG A 43 -1.65 13.84 -5.22
N ASN A 44 -1.03 14.58 -6.11
CA ASN A 44 -1.31 16.00 -6.36
C ASN A 44 -1.44 16.81 -5.05
N GLY A 45 -0.46 16.66 -4.18
CA GLY A 45 -0.42 17.38 -2.91
C GLY A 45 -1.19 16.76 -1.77
N LYS A 46 -1.88 15.63 -2.00
CA LYS A 46 -2.60 14.94 -0.93
C LYS A 46 -1.63 14.30 0.05
N SER A 47 -1.99 14.30 1.32
CA SER A 47 -1.22 13.63 2.37
C SER A 47 -1.44 12.13 2.30
N ASP A 48 -0.60 11.37 3.01
CA ASP A 48 -0.76 9.92 3.14
C ASP A 48 -2.12 9.58 3.74
N VAL A 49 -2.54 10.34 4.76
CA VAL A 49 -3.83 10.14 5.42
C VAL A 49 -4.98 10.34 4.42
N GLN A 50 -4.89 11.36 3.58
CA GLN A 50 -5.91 11.59 2.55
C GLN A 50 -5.95 10.45 1.54
N LEU A 51 -4.80 9.93 1.13
CA LEU A 51 -4.76 8.78 0.23
C LEU A 51 -5.35 7.53 0.90
N GLY A 52 -5.01 7.33 2.18
CA GLY A 52 -5.56 6.20 2.95
C GLY A 52 -7.08 6.29 3.06
N GLN A 53 -7.61 7.50 3.27
CA GLN A 53 -9.04 7.71 3.36
C GLN A 53 -9.73 7.42 2.02
N ILE A 54 -9.11 7.79 0.90
CA ILE A 54 -9.63 7.46 -0.43
C ILE A 54 -9.75 5.96 -0.59
N LEU A 55 -8.73 5.21 -0.16
CA LEU A 55 -8.75 3.75 -0.24
C LEU A 55 -9.87 3.15 0.62
N ALA A 56 -10.06 3.70 1.81
CA ALA A 56 -11.13 3.26 2.70
C ALA A 56 -12.51 3.55 2.09
N ASP A 57 -12.67 4.74 1.54
CA ASP A 57 -13.94 5.17 0.96
C ASP A 57 -14.34 4.32 -0.26
N MET A 58 -13.38 3.80 -1.00
CA MET A 58 -13.68 2.92 -2.15
C MET A 58 -13.79 1.45 -1.76
N TRP A 59 -13.60 1.13 -0.47
CA TRP A 59 -13.66 -0.24 0.04
C TRP A 59 -12.70 -1.17 -0.69
N ALA A 60 -11.45 -0.74 -0.85
CA ALA A 60 -10.44 -1.56 -1.49
C ALA A 60 -10.24 -2.86 -0.69
N GLU A 61 -10.10 -3.97 -1.40
CA GLU A 61 -9.86 -5.28 -0.77
C GLU A 61 -8.40 -5.39 -0.33
N ALA A 62 -7.49 -4.82 -1.12
CA ALA A 62 -6.07 -4.89 -0.86
C ALA A 62 -5.34 -3.65 -1.35
N LEU A 63 -4.20 -3.38 -0.73
CA LEU A 63 -3.30 -2.30 -1.10
C LEU A 63 -1.91 -2.91 -1.27
N ILE A 64 -1.30 -2.72 -2.44
CA ILE A 64 0.07 -3.13 -2.69
C ILE A 64 0.95 -1.89 -2.54
N CYS A 65 1.92 -1.94 -1.63
CA CYS A 65 2.69 -0.74 -1.30
C CYS A 65 4.01 -1.13 -0.64
N GLY A 66 4.76 -0.12 -0.21
CA GLY A 66 5.87 -0.29 0.71
C GLY A 66 5.39 0.00 2.13
N PRO A 67 6.32 0.04 3.10
CA PRO A 67 5.99 0.32 4.49
C PRO A 67 5.20 1.63 4.66
N LEU A 68 4.28 1.64 5.64
CA LEU A 68 3.39 2.77 5.90
C LEU A 68 3.68 3.35 7.29
N LYS A 69 3.52 4.66 7.42
CA LYS A 69 3.58 5.31 8.74
C LYS A 69 2.31 5.00 9.53
N GLN A 70 2.39 5.22 10.84
CA GLN A 70 1.33 4.87 11.78
C GLN A 70 -0.02 5.48 11.40
N ASP A 71 -0.04 6.75 11.04
CA ASP A 71 -1.30 7.47 10.79
C ASP A 71 -2.10 6.87 9.63
N VAL A 72 -1.44 6.60 8.50
CA VAL A 72 -2.12 6.00 7.35
C VAL A 72 -2.38 4.52 7.61
N PHE A 73 -1.47 3.83 8.30
CA PHE A 73 -1.64 2.42 8.65
C PHE A 73 -2.93 2.24 9.47
N ASP A 74 -3.16 3.11 10.45
CA ASP A 74 -4.34 3.01 11.31
C ASP A 74 -5.64 3.12 10.52
N ILE A 75 -5.64 3.88 9.42
CA ILE A 75 -6.83 4.03 8.58
C ILE A 75 -7.07 2.75 7.78
N VAL A 76 -6.06 2.29 7.05
CA VAL A 76 -6.23 1.16 6.12
C VAL A 76 -6.33 -0.18 6.85
N ALA A 77 -5.74 -0.28 8.02
CA ALA A 77 -5.78 -1.51 8.82
C ALA A 77 -6.98 -1.57 9.77
N ALA A 78 -7.79 -0.51 9.84
CA ALA A 78 -8.95 -0.50 10.71
C ALA A 78 -9.88 -1.68 10.41
N ASP A 79 -10.41 -2.30 11.45
CA ASP A 79 -11.29 -3.48 11.32
C ASP A 79 -12.47 -3.23 10.38
N GLU A 80 -12.97 -2.00 10.37
CA GLU A 80 -14.11 -1.60 9.53
C GLU A 80 -13.82 -1.84 8.05
N TYR A 81 -12.61 -1.55 7.60
CA TYR A 81 -12.24 -1.64 6.19
C TYR A 81 -11.48 -2.92 5.87
N SER A 82 -10.65 -3.37 6.80
CA SER A 82 -9.87 -4.62 6.68
C SER A 82 -9.08 -4.72 5.39
N ILE A 83 -8.45 -3.62 4.96
CA ILE A 83 -7.67 -3.62 3.72
C ILE A 83 -6.38 -4.40 3.96
N THR A 84 -6.17 -5.47 3.22
CA THR A 84 -4.94 -6.25 3.31
C THR A 84 -3.81 -5.46 2.66
N ARG A 85 -2.67 -5.33 3.34
CA ARG A 85 -1.52 -4.56 2.87
C ARG A 85 -0.42 -5.53 2.46
N TYR A 86 -0.12 -5.57 1.15
CA TYR A 86 0.93 -6.42 0.60
C TYR A 86 2.17 -5.60 0.28
N ASN A 87 3.34 -6.14 0.58
CA ASN A 87 4.60 -5.50 0.24
C ASN A 87 5.00 -5.86 -1.20
N GLY A 88 4.95 -4.88 -2.09
CA GLY A 88 5.32 -5.05 -3.49
C GLY A 88 6.60 -4.32 -3.88
N VAL A 89 7.39 -3.86 -2.91
CA VAL A 89 8.63 -3.11 -3.17
C VAL A 89 9.55 -3.92 -4.10
N GLY A 90 10.12 -3.23 -5.08
CA GLY A 90 11.03 -3.86 -6.05
C GLY A 90 10.35 -4.40 -7.29
N MET A 91 9.02 -4.24 -7.40
CA MET A 91 8.25 -4.76 -8.52
C MET A 91 7.51 -3.66 -9.26
N PRO A 92 7.34 -3.78 -10.60
CA PRO A 92 6.37 -2.96 -11.30
C PRO A 92 4.95 -3.32 -10.85
N ALA A 93 4.04 -2.37 -10.96
CA ALA A 93 2.67 -2.54 -10.46
C ALA A 93 1.98 -3.79 -11.03
N ALA A 94 2.10 -4.03 -12.34
CA ALA A 94 1.44 -5.18 -12.97
C ALA A 94 1.97 -6.51 -12.42
N ILE A 95 3.27 -6.60 -12.18
CA ILE A 95 3.89 -7.81 -11.62
C ILE A 95 3.46 -7.98 -10.17
N ALA A 96 3.46 -6.90 -9.41
CA ALA A 96 3.04 -6.92 -8.00
C ALA A 96 1.56 -7.33 -7.88
N LEU A 97 0.71 -6.83 -8.77
CA LEU A 97 -0.70 -7.21 -8.79
C LEU A 97 -0.86 -8.72 -8.95
N LYS A 98 -0.17 -9.28 -9.94
CA LYS A 98 -0.25 -10.71 -10.20
C LYS A 98 0.25 -11.52 -9.01
N ALA A 99 1.37 -11.09 -8.42
CA ALA A 99 1.93 -11.77 -7.25
C ALA A 99 0.97 -11.70 -6.05
N ALA A 100 0.31 -10.57 -5.85
CA ALA A 100 -0.67 -10.42 -4.77
C ALA A 100 -1.87 -11.35 -4.98
N LEU A 101 -2.37 -11.45 -6.22
CA LEU A 101 -3.49 -12.32 -6.54
C LEU A 101 -3.15 -13.80 -6.35
N GLU A 102 -1.86 -14.14 -6.45
CA GLU A 102 -1.37 -15.51 -6.22
C GLU A 102 -0.91 -15.73 -4.78
N TYR A 103 -1.12 -14.74 -3.91
CA TYR A 103 -0.73 -14.78 -2.48
C TYR A 103 0.77 -15.01 -2.28
N LYS A 104 1.59 -14.42 -3.15
CA LYS A 104 3.04 -14.56 -3.10
C LYS A 104 3.77 -13.40 -2.45
N LEU A 105 3.04 -12.37 -2.03
CA LEU A 105 3.62 -11.20 -1.37
C LEU A 105 3.43 -11.28 0.14
N ASP A 106 4.40 -10.73 0.87
CA ASP A 106 4.29 -10.64 2.33
C ASP A 106 3.25 -9.59 2.72
N VAL A 107 2.50 -9.87 3.77
CA VAL A 107 1.56 -8.91 4.34
C VAL A 107 2.31 -7.95 5.25
N ILE A 108 2.05 -6.66 5.11
CA ILE A 108 2.62 -5.65 6.01
C ILE A 108 1.74 -5.61 7.26
N ARG A 109 2.27 -6.08 8.38
CA ARG A 109 1.51 -6.26 9.62
C ARG A 109 1.64 -5.09 10.58
N ASP A 110 2.72 -4.31 10.46
CA ASP A 110 3.03 -3.23 11.39
C ASP A 110 3.46 -1.97 10.65
N PRO A 111 3.17 -0.78 11.20
CA PRO A 111 3.68 0.46 10.63
C PRO A 111 5.18 0.61 10.93
N ILE A 112 5.88 1.41 10.12
CA ILE A 112 7.32 1.59 10.28
C ILE A 112 7.70 2.38 11.54
N ASP A 113 6.86 3.32 11.95
CA ASP A 113 7.14 4.16 13.12
C ASP A 113 6.40 3.69 14.36
N GLY A 114 5.82 2.51 14.31
CA GLY A 114 5.21 1.87 15.48
C GLY A 114 6.18 1.00 16.25
N ILE A 115 7.43 0.95 15.83
CA ILE A 115 8.45 0.14 16.48
C ILE A 115 9.15 0.97 17.54
N GLY A 116 9.24 0.85 18.48
CA GLY A 116 9.73 1.57 19.26
C GLY A 116 10.41 2.19 19.86
N CYS A 117 10.12 2.07 19.15
CA CYS A 117 10.33 2.39 19.29
C CYS A 117 10.81 2.37 19.64
N MET A 118 11.09 2.38 19.67
CA MET A 118 11.66 2.15 19.42
C MET A 118 12.07 1.78 19.42
N GLY A 119 12.47 1.76 19.86
CA GLY A 119 13.15 1.17 19.45
C GLY A 119 13.42 0.93 19.51
N HIS A 120 13.77 1.18 19.91
CA HIS A 120 14.30 0.74 19.59
C HIS A 120 14.61 0.36 19.53
N PHE A 121 14.85 0.58 20.10
CA PHE A 121 15.39 0.09 19.78
C PHE A 121 15.71 -0.36 19.83
N ILE A 122 15.94 -0.24 20.35
CA ILE A 122 16.55 -0.81 20.14
C ILE A 122 16.84 -1.25 20.27
N ASP A 123 17.11 -1.09 20.80
CA ASP A 123 17.65 -1.67 20.62
C ASP A 123 17.72 -2.16 20.83
N GLN A 124 17.80 -1.94 21.39
CA GLN A 124 18.16 -2.53 21.29
C GLN A 124 18.15 -3.18 21.30
N HIS A 125 18.36 -2.89 21.94
CA HIS A 125 18.68 -3.48 21.70
C HIS A 125 18.85 -4.02 21.54
N ASP A 126 18.95 -3.90 22.22
CA ASP A 126 19.40 -4.38 21.88
C ASP A 126 19.45 -4.72 21.82
N ASP A 127 19.75 -4.52 22.39
CA ASP A 127 20.10 -4.81 22.04
C ASP A 127 20.08 -4.95 21.95
#